data_79cb390b7f57aee8200e120ce7a29aae
#
_entry.id   79cb390b7f57aee8200e120ce7a29aae
#
_cell.length_a   1.000
_cell.length_b   1.000
_cell.length_c   1.000
_cell.angle_alpha   90.00
_cell.angle_beta   90.00
_cell.angle_gamma   90.00
#
_symmetry.space_group_name_H-M   'P 1'
#
loop_
_entity.id
_entity.type
_entity.pdbx_description
1 polymer ?
#
loop_
_entity_poly.entity_id
_entity_poly.type
_entity_poly.pdbx_seq_one_letter_code
_entity_poly.pdbx_strand_id
1 'polypeptide(L)'
;MKKRIFLLLAVMLLTACGQTAKNGREAIYMNITAQEAKQIMDTEEGYIILDVRTREEYDQGHIPGAILIPDNEIMTEAEEVLPDKEQLILVYCRSGRRSKLAAQALAELGYTNIKEFGGILDWPYEVEP
;
A
#
# COMPACT_ATOMS: atom_id res chain seq x y z
N MET A 1 -34.57 -29.75 62.86
CA MET A 1 -33.20 -29.33 62.59
C MET A 1 -33.10 -28.82 61.16
N LYS A 2 -33.02 -27.55 61.02
CA LYS A 2 -32.90 -26.94 59.68
C LYS A 2 -31.43 -26.75 59.33
N LYS A 3 -30.92 -27.52 58.37
CA LYS A 3 -29.58 -27.31 57.84
C LYS A 3 -29.65 -26.15 56.87
N ARG A 4 -29.05 -25.04 57.25
CA ARG A 4 -28.84 -23.89 56.32
C ARG A 4 -27.68 -24.22 55.42
N ILE A 5 -27.98 -24.45 54.17
CA ILE A 5 -26.97 -24.55 53.12
C ILE A 5 -26.58 -23.13 52.75
N PHE A 6 -25.36 -22.74 53.13
CA PHE A 6 -24.74 -21.51 52.65
C PHE A 6 -24.28 -21.75 51.21
N LEU A 7 -25.02 -21.17 50.29
CA LEU A 7 -24.60 -21.12 48.89
C LEU A 7 -23.57 -19.99 48.76
N LEU A 8 -22.30 -20.38 48.77
CA LEU A 8 -21.21 -19.46 48.42
C LEU A 8 -21.30 -19.16 46.94
N LEU A 9 -21.87 -18.00 46.63
CA LEU A 9 -21.77 -17.42 45.29
C LEU A 9 -20.34 -16.96 45.08
N ALA A 10 -19.54 -17.78 44.41
CA ALA A 10 -18.24 -17.35 43.91
C ALA A 10 -18.49 -16.39 42.77
N VAL A 11 -18.40 -15.09 43.05
CA VAL A 11 -18.34 -14.06 42.04
C VAL A 11 -16.97 -14.18 41.39
N MET A 12 -16.90 -14.88 40.27
CA MET A 12 -15.75 -14.79 39.37
C MET A 12 -15.73 -13.38 38.76
N LEU A 13 -14.92 -12.54 39.34
CA LEU A 13 -14.47 -11.32 38.69
C LEU A 13 -13.64 -11.74 37.46
N LEU A 14 -14.29 -11.82 36.31
CA LEU A 14 -13.64 -11.80 35.04
C LEU A 14 -13.04 -10.40 34.89
N THR A 15 -11.78 -10.25 35.31
CA THR A 15 -10.95 -9.17 34.84
C THR A 15 -10.79 -9.37 33.35
N ALA A 16 -11.66 -8.76 32.58
CA ALA A 16 -11.43 -8.53 31.17
C ALA A 16 -10.18 -7.65 31.11
N CYS A 17 -9.03 -8.26 30.89
CA CYS A 17 -7.86 -7.56 30.39
C CYS A 17 -8.29 -6.94 29.06
N GLY A 18 -8.57 -5.62 29.11
CA GLY A 18 -8.76 -4.84 27.91
C GLY A 18 -7.47 -4.87 27.11
N GLN A 19 -7.30 -5.89 26.29
CA GLN A 19 -6.43 -5.78 25.16
C GLN A 19 -7.07 -4.74 24.27
N THR A 20 -6.60 -3.51 24.40
CA THR A 20 -6.73 -2.56 23.30
C THR A 20 -6.03 -3.22 22.14
N ALA A 21 -6.78 -3.95 21.33
CA ALA A 21 -6.35 -4.30 20.02
C ALA A 21 -6.03 -2.97 19.35
N LYS A 22 -4.74 -2.62 19.30
CA LYS A 22 -4.27 -1.70 18.29
C LYS A 22 -4.70 -2.38 16.99
N ASN A 23 -5.77 -1.91 16.38
CA ASN A 23 -6.06 -2.14 15.00
C ASN A 23 -4.97 -1.42 14.22
N GLY A 24 -3.75 -1.94 14.32
CA GLY A 24 -2.76 -1.78 13.30
C GLY A 24 -3.31 -2.52 12.11
N ARG A 25 -4.14 -1.86 11.31
CA ARG A 25 -4.27 -2.25 9.93
C ARG A 25 -2.86 -2.12 9.39
N GLU A 26 -2.20 -3.28 9.25
CA GLU A 26 -0.99 -3.31 8.45
C GLU A 26 -1.35 -2.64 7.14
N ALA A 27 -0.56 -1.61 6.78
CA ALA A 27 -0.72 -0.91 5.53
C ALA A 27 -0.58 -1.93 4.41
N ILE A 28 -1.70 -2.21 3.72
CA ILE A 28 -1.79 -3.30 2.75
C ILE A 28 -1.65 -2.74 1.36
N TYR A 29 -0.68 -3.25 0.64
CA TYR A 29 -0.58 -3.14 -0.82
C TYR A 29 -0.38 -4.53 -1.42
N MET A 30 -0.63 -4.68 -2.70
CA MET A 30 -0.44 -5.95 -3.41
C MET A 30 0.84 -5.90 -4.23
N ASN A 31 1.59 -7.01 -4.22
CA ASN A 31 2.66 -7.23 -5.20
C ASN A 31 2.07 -7.96 -6.41
N ILE A 32 2.34 -7.43 -7.60
CA ILE A 32 1.96 -8.05 -8.86
C ILE A 32 3.17 -8.14 -9.79
N THR A 33 3.07 -8.93 -10.84
CA THR A 33 4.11 -9.04 -11.86
C THR A 33 4.04 -7.91 -12.88
N ALA A 34 5.12 -7.71 -13.64
CA ALA A 34 5.12 -6.78 -14.77
C ALA A 34 4.04 -7.12 -15.80
N GLN A 35 3.83 -8.41 -16.05
CA GLN A 35 2.80 -8.90 -16.97
C GLN A 35 1.39 -8.58 -16.48
N GLU A 36 1.13 -8.77 -15.18
CA GLU A 36 -0.16 -8.42 -14.58
C GLU A 36 -0.40 -6.91 -14.61
N ALA A 37 0.63 -6.09 -14.34
CA ALA A 37 0.55 -4.64 -14.47
C ALA A 37 0.25 -4.23 -15.92
N LYS A 38 0.94 -4.81 -16.89
CA LYS A 38 0.70 -4.55 -18.33
C LYS A 38 -0.72 -4.92 -18.73
N GLN A 39 -1.25 -6.04 -18.26
CA GLN A 39 -2.61 -6.46 -18.53
C GLN A 39 -3.63 -5.45 -17.97
N ILE A 40 -3.42 -4.92 -16.79
CA ILE A 40 -4.26 -3.86 -16.23
C ILE A 40 -4.20 -2.62 -17.12
N MET A 41 -3.01 -2.19 -17.51
CA MET A 41 -2.82 -1.03 -18.38
C MET A 41 -3.50 -1.19 -19.75
N ASP A 42 -3.57 -2.39 -20.27
CA ASP A 42 -4.17 -2.69 -21.59
C ASP A 42 -5.69 -2.86 -21.53
N THR A 43 -6.27 -3.21 -20.40
CA THR A 43 -7.68 -3.61 -20.27
C THR A 43 -8.51 -2.74 -19.35
N GLU A 44 -7.91 -1.95 -18.47
CA GLU A 44 -8.60 -1.11 -17.49
C GLU A 44 -8.35 0.37 -17.75
N GLU A 45 -9.22 1.21 -17.20
CA GLU A 45 -9.11 2.66 -17.22
C GLU A 45 -9.05 3.21 -15.79
N GLY A 46 -8.68 4.47 -15.63
CA GLY A 46 -8.71 5.17 -14.35
C GLY A 46 -7.60 4.78 -13.37
N TYR A 47 -6.55 4.10 -13.83
CA TYR A 47 -5.36 3.83 -13.03
C TYR A 47 -4.32 4.95 -13.17
N ILE A 48 -3.47 5.06 -12.17
CA ILE A 48 -2.25 5.88 -12.20
C ILE A 48 -1.05 4.95 -12.26
N ILE A 49 -0.08 5.26 -13.12
CA ILE A 49 1.25 4.62 -13.09
C ILE A 49 2.18 5.58 -12.35
N LEU A 50 2.74 5.14 -11.25
CA LEU A 50 3.58 5.95 -10.38
C LEU A 50 5.03 5.46 -10.40
N ASP A 51 5.90 6.29 -10.95
CA ASP A 51 7.35 6.13 -10.89
C ASP A 51 7.86 6.81 -9.62
N VAL A 52 8.56 6.07 -8.76
CA VAL A 52 9.09 6.60 -7.50
C VAL A 52 10.61 6.70 -7.49
N ARG A 53 11.20 6.71 -8.69
CA ARG A 53 12.64 6.92 -8.87
C ARG A 53 13.01 8.40 -8.76
N THR A 54 14.24 8.73 -9.06
CA THR A 54 14.68 10.13 -9.15
C THR A 54 14.20 10.80 -10.44
N ARG A 55 14.24 12.14 -10.49
CA ARG A 55 13.97 12.92 -11.70
C ARG A 55 14.90 12.52 -12.84
N GLU A 56 16.19 12.36 -12.54
CA GLU A 56 17.20 11.97 -13.55
C GLU A 56 16.91 10.61 -14.14
N GLU A 57 16.53 9.63 -13.34
CA GLU A 57 16.14 8.29 -13.82
C GLU A 57 14.89 8.35 -14.69
N TYR A 58 13.88 9.10 -14.26
CA TYR A 58 12.64 9.31 -15.02
C TYR A 58 12.88 9.93 -16.38
N ASP A 59 13.72 10.97 -16.44
CA ASP A 59 14.03 11.68 -17.69
C ASP A 59 14.84 10.84 -18.68
N GLN A 60 15.55 9.83 -18.21
CA GLN A 60 16.28 8.87 -19.06
C GLN A 60 15.38 7.80 -19.69
N GLY A 61 14.18 7.65 -19.21
CA GLY A 61 13.20 6.70 -19.70
C GLY A 61 12.28 6.22 -18.58
N HIS A 62 10.99 6.18 -18.85
CA HIS A 62 9.96 5.75 -17.91
C HIS A 62 8.84 4.99 -18.65
N ILE A 63 8.04 4.29 -17.93
CA ILE A 63 6.89 3.59 -18.49
C ILE A 63 5.90 4.62 -19.05
N PRO A 64 5.40 4.44 -20.29
CA PRO A 64 4.50 5.40 -20.92
C PRO A 64 3.32 5.79 -20.04
N GLY A 65 3.11 7.09 -19.87
CA GLY A 65 2.04 7.63 -19.04
C GLY A 65 2.33 7.69 -17.53
N ALA A 66 3.51 7.24 -17.09
CA ALA A 66 3.87 7.32 -15.67
C ALA A 66 4.07 8.77 -15.22
N ILE A 67 3.59 9.06 -14.03
CA ILE A 67 3.91 10.29 -13.31
C ILE A 67 4.99 10.01 -12.27
N LEU A 68 5.75 11.04 -11.92
CA LEU A 68 6.86 10.92 -10.98
C LEU A 68 6.51 11.53 -9.63
N ILE A 69 6.66 10.74 -8.58
CA ILE A 69 6.83 11.23 -7.21
C ILE A 69 8.00 10.44 -6.63
N PRO A 70 9.18 11.03 -6.44
CA PRO A 70 10.30 10.34 -5.83
C PRO A 70 9.93 9.73 -4.48
N ASP A 71 10.49 8.56 -4.16
CA ASP A 71 10.13 7.81 -2.96
C ASP A 71 10.28 8.61 -1.65
N ASN A 72 11.27 9.47 -1.56
CA ASN A 72 11.47 10.35 -0.41
C ASN A 72 10.48 11.53 -0.32
N GLU A 73 9.66 11.75 -1.34
CA GLU A 73 8.66 12.83 -1.42
C GLU A 73 7.21 12.34 -1.28
N ILE A 74 7.00 11.02 -1.20
CA ILE A 74 5.65 10.43 -1.10
C ILE A 74 4.86 11.03 0.07
N MET A 75 5.44 11.08 1.26
CA MET A 75 4.74 11.52 2.46
C MET A 75 4.32 12.99 2.40
N THR A 76 5.02 13.83 1.64
CA THR A 76 4.76 15.27 1.54
C THR A 76 3.94 15.67 0.34
N GLU A 77 3.99 14.91 -0.77
CA GLU A 77 3.40 15.31 -2.04
C GLU A 77 2.24 14.44 -2.53
N ALA A 78 2.15 13.19 -2.06
CA ALA A 78 1.17 12.26 -2.62
C ALA A 78 -0.27 12.76 -2.51
N GLU A 79 -0.67 13.31 -1.38
CA GLU A 79 -2.06 13.74 -1.17
C GLU A 79 -2.47 14.91 -2.07
N GLU A 80 -1.54 15.76 -2.45
CA GLU A 80 -1.79 16.84 -3.41
C GLU A 80 -1.85 16.33 -4.85
N VAL A 81 -0.90 15.45 -5.23
CA VAL A 81 -0.76 14.94 -6.59
C VAL A 81 -1.80 13.86 -6.89
N LEU A 82 -2.14 13.06 -5.89
CA LEU A 82 -3.06 11.91 -5.97
C LEU A 82 -4.22 12.11 -4.98
N PRO A 83 -5.18 12.98 -5.27
CA PRO A 83 -6.23 13.32 -4.31
C PRO A 83 -7.26 12.20 -4.08
N ASP A 84 -7.43 11.28 -5.02
CA ASP A 84 -8.35 10.15 -4.89
C ASP A 84 -7.64 8.95 -4.24
N LYS A 85 -7.93 8.71 -2.97
CA LYS A 85 -7.30 7.63 -2.19
C LYS A 85 -7.83 6.23 -2.53
N GLU A 86 -8.88 6.12 -3.31
CA GLU A 86 -9.42 4.84 -3.79
C GLU A 86 -8.97 4.50 -5.21
N GLN A 87 -8.32 5.43 -5.88
CA GLN A 87 -7.81 5.23 -7.24
C GLN A 87 -6.74 4.13 -7.27
N LEU A 88 -6.80 3.29 -8.30
CA LEU A 88 -5.76 2.28 -8.52
C LEU A 88 -4.43 2.94 -8.86
N ILE A 89 -3.40 2.65 -8.06
CA ILE A 89 -2.04 3.13 -8.25
C ILE A 89 -1.13 1.94 -8.52
N LEU A 90 -0.51 1.95 -9.68
CA LEU A 90 0.49 0.98 -10.11
C LEU A 90 1.88 1.59 -9.86
N VAL A 91 2.61 1.05 -8.90
CA VAL A 91 3.86 1.64 -8.39
C VAL A 91 5.06 0.83 -8.84
N TYR A 92 6.08 1.50 -9.35
CA TYR A 92 7.36 0.87 -9.70
C TYR A 92 8.55 1.78 -9.39
N CYS A 93 9.72 1.18 -9.33
CA CYS A 93 11.00 1.90 -9.25
C CYS A 93 12.02 1.29 -10.21
N ARG A 94 13.31 1.26 -9.85
CA ARG A 94 14.34 0.66 -10.69
C ARG A 94 14.41 -0.86 -10.51
N SER A 95 14.50 -1.34 -9.27
CA SER A 95 14.70 -2.77 -8.93
C SER A 95 13.62 -3.35 -7.98
N GLY A 96 12.67 -2.54 -7.52
CA GLY A 96 11.58 -2.95 -6.62
C GLY A 96 11.72 -2.57 -5.16
N ARG A 97 12.90 -2.14 -4.69
CA ARG A 97 13.11 -1.80 -3.28
C ARG A 97 12.40 -0.51 -2.87
N ARG A 98 12.60 0.57 -3.62
CA ARG A 98 11.99 1.89 -3.35
C ARG A 98 10.47 1.85 -3.55
N SER A 99 10.00 1.11 -4.54
CA SER A 99 8.56 0.98 -4.83
C SER A 99 7.79 0.27 -3.72
N LYS A 100 8.38 -0.71 -3.05
CA LYS A 100 7.77 -1.37 -1.88
C LYS A 100 7.66 -0.42 -0.69
N LEU A 101 8.69 0.36 -0.43
CA LEU A 101 8.67 1.39 0.62
C LEU A 101 7.65 2.49 0.30
N ALA A 102 7.59 2.92 -0.95
CA ALA A 102 6.62 3.92 -1.41
C ALA A 102 5.18 3.39 -1.33
N ALA A 103 4.95 2.14 -1.71
CA ALA A 103 3.64 1.51 -1.59
C ALA A 103 3.17 1.43 -0.14
N GLN A 104 4.06 1.08 0.77
CA GLN A 104 3.77 1.08 2.21
C GLN A 104 3.45 2.49 2.72
N ALA A 105 4.21 3.50 2.33
CA ALA A 105 3.97 4.89 2.71
C ALA A 105 2.61 5.39 2.18
N LEU A 106 2.25 5.06 0.95
CA LEU A 106 0.93 5.37 0.38
C LEU A 106 -0.20 4.72 1.19
N ALA A 107 -0.03 3.45 1.55
CA ALA A 107 -1.02 2.74 2.36
C ALA A 107 -1.17 3.38 3.76
N GLU A 108 -0.10 3.82 4.38
CA GLU A 108 -0.11 4.56 5.64
C GLU A 108 -0.83 5.92 5.52
N LEU A 109 -0.76 6.56 4.36
CA LEU A 109 -1.51 7.79 4.05
C LEU A 109 -3.00 7.54 3.78
N GLY A 110 -3.44 6.29 3.73
CA GLY A 110 -4.83 5.91 3.54
C GLY A 110 -5.24 5.56 2.12
N TYR A 111 -4.28 5.40 1.19
CA TYR A 111 -4.56 4.88 -0.13
C TYR A 111 -4.90 3.39 -0.03
N THR A 112 -6.00 2.98 -0.66
CA THR A 112 -6.61 1.65 -0.46
C THR A 112 -6.42 0.70 -1.63
N ASN A 113 -5.91 1.18 -2.77
CA ASN A 113 -5.85 0.40 -4.00
C ASN A 113 -4.49 0.53 -4.68
N ILE A 114 -3.48 -0.09 -4.08
CA ILE A 114 -2.07 0.02 -4.46
C ILE A 114 -1.57 -1.33 -4.93
N LYS A 115 -1.00 -1.37 -6.13
CA LYS A 115 -0.32 -2.54 -6.70
C LYS A 115 1.11 -2.17 -7.07
N GLU A 116 2.05 -2.84 -6.45
CA GLU A 116 3.49 -2.65 -6.67
C GLU A 116 3.97 -3.74 -7.61
N PHE A 117 4.70 -3.39 -8.68
CA PHE A 117 5.09 -4.35 -9.70
C PHE A 117 6.60 -4.41 -9.98
N GLY A 118 7.41 -4.05 -9.00
CA GLY A 118 8.86 -4.20 -9.09
C GLY A 118 9.57 -3.03 -9.72
N GLY A 119 10.49 -3.31 -10.64
CA GLY A 119 11.34 -2.30 -11.23
C GLY A 119 11.37 -2.31 -12.73
N ILE A 120 11.77 -1.17 -13.30
CA ILE A 120 11.90 -0.99 -14.74
C ILE A 120 12.96 -1.93 -15.34
N LEU A 121 13.90 -2.45 -14.54
CA LEU A 121 14.89 -3.44 -15.00
C LEU A 121 14.23 -4.75 -15.44
N ASP A 122 13.08 -5.11 -14.85
CA ASP A 122 12.31 -6.30 -15.19
C ASP A 122 11.10 -6.02 -16.09
N TRP A 123 10.99 -4.80 -16.56
CA TRP A 123 9.91 -4.36 -17.45
C TRP A 123 10.26 -4.68 -18.91
N PRO A 124 9.59 -5.67 -19.54
CA PRO A 124 9.94 -6.10 -20.90
C PRO A 124 9.21 -5.35 -22.01
N TYR A 125 8.50 -4.29 -21.67
CA TYR A 125 7.66 -3.53 -22.59
C TYR A 125 8.27 -2.16 -22.88
N GLU A 126 7.51 -1.31 -23.58
CA GLU A 126 7.97 0.00 -23.98
C GLU A 126 8.29 0.94 -22.82
N VAL A 127 9.27 1.78 -23.04
CA VAL A 127 9.60 2.96 -22.24
C VAL A 127 9.69 4.19 -23.14
N GLU A 128 9.42 5.35 -22.58
CA GLU A 128 9.54 6.63 -23.27
C GLU A 128 10.42 7.61 -22.47
N PRO A 129 11.10 8.57 -23.15
CA PRO A 129 11.88 9.58 -22.43
C PRO A 129 11.00 10.63 -21.74
#